data_6ba7840084b4678812a4b48edb254a1d
#
_entry.id   6ba7840084b4678812a4b48edb254a1d
#
_cell.length_a   1.000
_cell.length_b   1.000
_cell.length_c   1.000
_cell.angle_alpha   90.00
_cell.angle_beta   90.00
_cell.angle_gamma   90.00
#
_symmetry.space_group_name_H-M   'P 1'
#
loop_
_entity.id
_entity.type
_entity.pdbx_description
1 polymer ?
#
loop_
_entity_poly.entity_id
_entity_poly.type
_entity_poly.pdbx_seq_one_letter_code
_entity_poly.pdbx_strand_id
1 'polypeptide(L)'
;MARFSLYLVFGLVLGAVLVNAISQDPGYLLVTWGDWQVETSVWLALSALMLSLVLLWFILRALAATLRVPRALRRWLGLRSARGAQRRADKGFAAFFEGHWDVAEKALKKAGSPEEKTLLHPLYAALAALRRGESAHALALLEQAETEGLAPVSLIALARAECHLRAGATGEAERSLEQLSAPERKTPRARALRAEVAYLQRDWQPLTELLADVRHAGIAPDEQINVWERTTW
;
A
#
# COMPACT_ATOMS: atom_id res chain seq x y z
N MET A 1 4.20 18.06 37.68
CA MET A 1 3.73 18.01 39.09
C MET A 1 3.09 19.33 39.56
N ALA A 2 3.65 20.51 39.32
CA ALA A 2 3.10 21.81 39.75
C ALA A 2 1.65 22.13 39.26
N ARG A 3 1.27 21.68 38.08
CA ARG A 3 -0.10 21.87 37.54
C ARG A 3 -1.15 20.99 38.24
N PHE A 4 -0.76 19.84 38.71
CA PHE A 4 -1.65 18.91 39.41
C PHE A 4 -1.96 19.42 40.84
N SER A 5 -0.96 19.92 41.55
CA SER A 5 -1.16 20.53 42.88
C SER A 5 -2.00 21.81 42.82
N LEU A 6 -1.89 22.59 41.72
CA LEU A 6 -2.71 23.79 41.53
C LEU A 6 -4.20 23.43 41.36
N TYR A 7 -4.51 22.38 40.59
CA TYR A 7 -5.90 21.92 40.44
C TYR A 7 -6.47 21.33 41.72
N LEU A 8 -5.64 20.67 42.52
CA LEU A 8 -6.03 20.10 43.82
C LEU A 8 -6.36 21.19 44.83
N VAL A 9 -5.52 22.25 44.94
CA VAL A 9 -5.76 23.41 45.81
C VAL A 9 -7.00 24.17 45.34
N PHE A 10 -7.17 24.39 44.04
CA PHE A 10 -8.34 25.05 43.49
C PHE A 10 -9.64 24.26 43.78
N GLY A 11 -9.62 22.94 43.62
CA GLY A 11 -10.73 22.05 43.94
C GLY A 11 -11.10 22.10 45.44
N LEU A 12 -10.10 22.17 46.34
CA LEU A 12 -10.31 22.23 47.78
C LEU A 12 -10.89 23.57 48.23
N VAL A 13 -10.42 24.67 47.64
CA VAL A 13 -10.97 26.02 47.90
C VAL A 13 -12.40 26.12 47.38
N LEU A 14 -12.66 25.63 46.18
CA LEU A 14 -13.99 25.62 45.57
C LEU A 14 -14.97 24.76 46.39
N GLY A 15 -14.53 23.61 46.89
CA GLY A 15 -15.29 22.72 47.78
C GLY A 15 -15.64 23.41 49.12
N ALA A 16 -14.70 24.12 49.72
CA ALA A 16 -14.92 24.86 50.99
C ALA A 16 -15.91 26.02 50.82
N VAL A 17 -15.84 26.77 49.72
CA VAL A 17 -16.81 27.82 49.36
C VAL A 17 -18.20 27.24 49.13
N LEU A 18 -18.31 26.12 48.45
CA LEU A 18 -19.58 25.40 48.20
C LEU A 18 -20.20 24.93 49.54
N VAL A 19 -19.43 24.31 50.42
CA VAL A 19 -19.94 23.86 51.74
C VAL A 19 -20.43 25.02 52.56
N ASN A 20 -19.75 26.16 52.56
CA ASN A 20 -20.18 27.38 53.28
C ASN A 20 -21.46 27.96 52.66
N ALA A 21 -21.61 27.96 51.34
CA ALA A 21 -22.82 28.45 50.66
C ALA A 21 -24.04 27.54 50.93
N ILE A 22 -23.84 26.21 51.01
CA ILE A 22 -24.90 25.23 51.31
C ILE A 22 -25.44 25.39 52.76
N SER A 23 -24.61 25.83 53.70
CA SER A 23 -24.99 25.96 55.08
C SER A 23 -25.85 27.22 55.39
N GLN A 24 -25.93 28.20 54.50
CA GLN A 24 -26.64 29.45 54.71
C GLN A 24 -28.07 29.51 54.14
N ASP A 25 -28.39 28.75 53.09
CA ASP A 25 -29.74 28.71 52.52
C ASP A 25 -30.03 27.33 51.83
N PRO A 26 -30.83 26.47 52.47
CA PRO A 26 -31.26 25.21 51.83
C PRO A 26 -32.39 25.50 50.86
N GLY A 27 -32.07 25.89 49.60
CA GLY A 27 -33.06 26.01 48.52
C GLY A 27 -33.71 24.66 48.23
N TYR A 28 -35.05 24.65 48.16
CA TYR A 28 -35.80 23.43 47.77
C TYR A 28 -36.03 23.38 46.29
N LEU A 29 -35.73 22.23 45.70
CA LEU A 29 -36.10 21.89 44.32
C LEU A 29 -37.12 20.76 44.37
N LEU A 30 -38.36 21.04 43.92
CA LEU A 30 -39.42 20.05 43.86
C LEU A 30 -39.65 19.69 42.42
N VAL A 31 -39.31 18.47 42.06
CA VAL A 31 -39.55 17.94 40.70
C VAL A 31 -40.70 16.97 40.80
N THR A 32 -41.84 17.31 40.16
CA THR A 32 -43.01 16.44 40.05
C THR A 32 -43.06 15.86 38.62
N TRP A 33 -43.16 14.51 38.56
CA TRP A 33 -43.37 13.79 37.29
C TRP A 33 -44.45 12.75 37.52
N GLY A 34 -45.69 13.10 37.17
CA GLY A 34 -46.84 12.27 37.41
C GLY A 34 -47.06 12.06 38.92
N ASP A 35 -47.13 10.82 39.36
CA ASP A 35 -47.33 10.48 40.80
C ASP A 35 -46.03 10.48 41.63
N TRP A 36 -44.90 10.76 41.02
CA TRP A 36 -43.59 10.82 41.68
C TRP A 36 -43.26 12.24 42.07
N GLN A 37 -43.05 12.47 43.34
CA GLN A 37 -42.55 13.74 43.91
C GLN A 37 -41.15 13.51 44.50
N VAL A 38 -40.15 14.16 43.93
CA VAL A 38 -38.76 14.11 44.42
C VAL A 38 -38.45 15.46 45.02
N GLU A 39 -38.37 15.50 46.34
CA GLU A 39 -37.88 16.67 47.09
C GLU A 39 -36.36 16.56 47.25
N THR A 40 -35.64 17.48 46.70
CA THR A 40 -34.19 17.51 46.80
C THR A 40 -33.68 18.95 47.03
N SER A 41 -32.53 19.06 47.66
CA SER A 41 -31.87 20.35 47.82
C SER A 41 -31.35 20.81 46.46
N VAL A 42 -31.50 22.09 46.12
CA VAL A 42 -30.96 22.70 44.89
C VAL A 42 -29.44 22.41 44.76
N TRP A 43 -28.73 22.40 45.87
CA TRP A 43 -27.31 22.11 45.93
C TRP A 43 -26.99 20.66 45.56
N LEU A 44 -27.82 19.70 45.96
CA LEU A 44 -27.66 18.29 45.62
C LEU A 44 -27.95 18.06 44.15
N ALA A 45 -28.96 18.70 43.58
CA ALA A 45 -29.23 18.67 42.17
C ALA A 45 -28.10 19.29 41.31
N LEU A 46 -27.53 20.41 41.77
CA LEU A 46 -26.41 21.10 41.12
C LEU A 46 -25.13 20.23 41.14
N SER A 47 -24.86 19.63 42.31
CA SER A 47 -23.70 18.74 42.45
C SER A 47 -23.82 17.46 41.62
N ALA A 48 -25.02 16.87 41.55
CA ALA A 48 -25.28 15.72 40.69
C ALA A 48 -25.17 16.07 39.18
N LEU A 49 -25.61 17.27 38.80
CA LEU A 49 -25.46 17.77 37.43
C LEU A 49 -23.97 18.00 37.10
N MET A 50 -23.21 18.62 37.97
CA MET A 50 -21.78 18.83 37.80
C MET A 50 -21.03 17.49 37.72
N LEU A 51 -21.35 16.53 38.57
CA LEU A 51 -20.75 15.21 38.54
C LEU A 51 -21.09 14.49 37.22
N SER A 52 -22.32 14.58 36.76
CA SER A 52 -22.73 13.96 35.45
C SER A 52 -22.01 14.60 34.27
N LEU A 53 -21.81 15.91 34.27
CA LEU A 53 -21.05 16.61 33.23
C LEU A 53 -19.58 16.19 33.20
N VAL A 54 -18.95 16.10 34.40
CA VAL A 54 -17.57 15.64 34.54
C VAL A 54 -17.43 14.20 34.07
N LEU A 55 -18.37 13.34 34.45
CA LEU A 55 -18.38 11.94 34.02
C LEU A 55 -18.57 11.83 32.49
N LEU A 56 -19.51 12.58 31.94
CA LEU A 56 -19.73 12.66 30.50
C LEU A 56 -18.48 13.15 29.77
N TRP A 57 -17.83 14.18 30.27
CA TRP A 57 -16.57 14.70 29.73
C TRP A 57 -15.46 13.64 29.76
N PHE A 58 -15.34 12.87 30.85
CA PHE A 58 -14.39 11.77 30.99
C PHE A 58 -14.70 10.63 29.98
N ILE A 59 -15.98 10.27 29.82
CA ILE A 59 -16.42 9.25 28.86
C ILE A 59 -16.11 9.70 27.43
N LEU A 60 -16.45 10.94 27.08
CA LEU A 60 -16.16 11.48 25.73
C LEU A 60 -14.65 11.56 25.46
N ARG A 61 -13.87 11.94 26.48
CA ARG A 61 -12.41 11.98 26.37
C ARG A 61 -11.80 10.57 26.26
N ALA A 62 -12.29 9.59 26.99
CA ALA A 62 -11.89 8.20 26.89
C ALA A 62 -12.25 7.63 25.50
N LEU A 63 -13.47 7.90 25.02
CA LEU A 63 -13.92 7.51 23.70
C LEU A 63 -13.06 8.19 22.60
N ALA A 64 -12.78 9.47 22.72
CA ALA A 64 -11.90 10.19 21.81
C ALA A 64 -10.45 9.68 21.86
N ALA A 65 -9.97 9.22 23.00
CA ALA A 65 -8.64 8.63 23.15
C ALA A 65 -8.56 7.23 22.53
N THR A 66 -9.63 6.43 22.60
CA THR A 66 -9.71 5.12 21.94
C THR A 66 -9.86 5.26 20.41
N LEU A 67 -10.60 6.28 19.94
CA LEU A 67 -10.72 6.58 18.51
C LEU A 67 -9.45 7.23 17.92
N ARG A 68 -8.68 7.94 18.73
CA ARG A 68 -7.34 8.42 18.38
C ARG A 68 -6.33 7.33 18.66
N VAL A 69 -6.25 6.33 17.76
CA VAL A 69 -5.16 5.35 17.80
C VAL A 69 -3.84 6.10 17.98
N PRO A 70 -3.10 5.88 19.09
CA PRO A 70 -1.88 6.62 19.37
C PRO A 70 -0.94 6.51 18.17
N ARG A 71 -0.37 7.63 17.72
CA ARG A 71 0.60 7.65 16.60
C ARG A 71 1.72 6.62 16.80
N ALA A 72 2.06 6.35 18.05
CA ALA A 72 3.02 5.32 18.43
C ALA A 72 2.53 3.90 18.09
N LEU A 73 1.23 3.60 18.30
CA LEU A 73 0.65 2.29 17.97
C LEU A 73 0.52 2.12 16.44
N ARG A 74 0.14 3.19 15.72
CA ARG A 74 0.18 3.18 14.24
C ARG A 74 1.59 2.96 13.72
N ARG A 75 2.59 3.63 14.29
CA ARG A 75 4.00 3.39 13.92
C ARG A 75 4.45 1.97 14.25
N TRP A 76 4.08 1.46 15.42
CA TRP A 76 4.45 0.11 15.83
C TRP A 76 3.77 -0.97 14.98
N LEU A 77 2.48 -0.81 14.65
CA LEU A 77 1.76 -1.68 13.72
C LEU A 77 2.33 -1.56 12.30
N GLY A 78 2.63 -0.34 11.84
CA GLY A 78 3.28 -0.09 10.55
C GLY A 78 4.65 -0.75 10.46
N LEU A 79 5.52 -0.61 11.47
CA LEU A 79 6.84 -1.25 11.50
C LEU A 79 6.76 -2.78 11.52
N ARG A 80 5.76 -3.36 12.19
CA ARG A 80 5.51 -4.81 12.14
C ARG A 80 5.00 -5.26 10.76
N SER A 81 4.11 -4.48 10.18
CA SER A 81 3.60 -4.71 8.83
C SER A 81 4.71 -4.61 7.79
N ALA A 82 5.55 -3.56 7.85
CA ALA A 82 6.67 -3.35 6.94
C ALA A 82 7.71 -4.48 7.03
N ARG A 83 8.12 -4.88 8.24
CA ARG A 83 9.03 -6.03 8.40
C ARG A 83 8.43 -7.33 7.90
N GLY A 84 7.12 -7.52 8.07
CA GLY A 84 6.40 -8.68 7.53
C GLY A 84 6.32 -8.65 6.01
N ALA A 85 6.10 -7.48 5.41
CA ALA A 85 6.11 -7.27 3.97
C ALA A 85 7.50 -7.52 3.38
N GLN A 86 8.55 -6.96 4.00
CA GLN A 86 9.93 -7.16 3.58
C GLN A 86 10.32 -8.66 3.59
N ARG A 87 10.04 -9.38 4.67
CA ARG A 87 10.31 -10.83 4.74
C ARG A 87 9.57 -11.62 3.67
N ARG A 88 8.34 -11.21 3.31
CA ARG A 88 7.60 -11.85 2.20
C ARG A 88 8.23 -11.53 0.85
N ALA A 89 8.70 -10.29 0.65
CA ALA A 89 9.43 -9.89 -0.54
C ALA A 89 10.72 -10.70 -0.69
N ASP A 90 11.55 -10.76 0.35
CA ASP A 90 12.80 -11.50 0.35
C ASP A 90 12.57 -12.99 0.04
N LYS A 91 11.54 -13.59 0.68
CA LYS A 91 11.13 -14.97 0.38
C LYS A 91 10.66 -15.13 -1.07
N GLY A 92 9.93 -14.14 -1.58
CA GLY A 92 9.43 -14.16 -2.96
C GLY A 92 10.55 -14.06 -3.98
N PHE A 93 11.51 -13.18 -3.77
CA PHE A 93 12.69 -13.07 -4.64
C PHE A 93 13.57 -14.30 -4.56
N ALA A 94 13.86 -14.84 -3.35
CA ALA A 94 14.60 -16.09 -3.21
C ALA A 94 13.93 -17.22 -3.99
N ALA A 95 12.64 -17.43 -3.80
CA ALA A 95 11.86 -18.43 -4.53
C ALA A 95 11.89 -18.21 -6.05
N PHE A 96 11.87 -16.94 -6.51
CA PHE A 96 11.99 -16.62 -7.93
C PHE A 96 13.33 -17.07 -8.51
N PHE A 97 14.44 -16.78 -7.84
CA PHE A 97 15.79 -17.20 -8.28
C PHE A 97 16.02 -18.71 -8.16
N GLU A 98 15.34 -19.35 -7.21
CA GLU A 98 15.37 -20.82 -7.04
C GLU A 98 14.47 -21.55 -8.08
N GLY A 99 13.68 -20.82 -8.89
CA GLY A 99 12.76 -21.41 -9.86
C GLY A 99 11.41 -21.88 -9.29
N HIS A 100 11.13 -21.55 -8.03
CA HIS A 100 9.85 -21.85 -7.39
C HIS A 100 8.80 -20.78 -7.70
N TRP A 101 8.37 -20.72 -8.98
CA TRP A 101 7.54 -19.64 -9.52
C TRP A 101 6.21 -19.45 -8.80
N ASP A 102 5.56 -20.54 -8.40
CA ASP A 102 4.29 -20.51 -7.64
C ASP A 102 4.45 -19.87 -6.26
N VAL A 103 5.53 -20.21 -5.55
CA VAL A 103 5.84 -19.64 -4.23
C VAL A 103 6.24 -18.18 -4.37
N ALA A 104 7.02 -17.86 -5.41
CA ALA A 104 7.47 -16.50 -5.71
C ALA A 104 6.27 -15.57 -5.95
N GLU A 105 5.36 -15.95 -6.83
CA GLU A 105 4.17 -15.16 -7.14
C GLU A 105 3.32 -14.89 -5.89
N LYS A 106 2.97 -15.95 -5.13
CA LYS A 106 2.14 -15.83 -3.94
C LYS A 106 2.78 -14.94 -2.85
N ALA A 107 4.11 -15.04 -2.69
CA ALA A 107 4.84 -14.25 -1.71
C ALA A 107 4.94 -12.78 -2.15
N LEU A 108 5.26 -12.51 -3.42
CA LEU A 108 5.40 -11.16 -3.97
C LEU A 108 4.07 -10.41 -4.04
N LYS A 109 2.97 -11.07 -4.39
CA LYS A 109 1.61 -10.47 -4.33
C LYS A 109 1.23 -10.01 -2.91
N LYS A 110 1.71 -10.72 -1.88
CA LYS A 110 1.45 -10.41 -0.45
C LYS A 110 2.53 -9.50 0.16
N ALA A 111 3.60 -9.19 -0.55
CA ALA A 111 4.72 -8.42 -0.03
C ALA A 111 4.45 -6.91 0.03
N GLY A 112 3.47 -6.41 -0.71
CA GLY A 112 3.13 -4.99 -0.71
C GLY A 112 2.38 -4.59 0.56
N SER A 113 2.94 -3.67 1.36
CA SER A 113 2.15 -2.83 2.25
C SER A 113 1.50 -1.71 1.42
N PRO A 114 0.27 -1.25 1.73
CA PRO A 114 -0.36 -0.14 1.00
C PRO A 114 0.49 1.14 0.93
N GLU A 115 1.38 1.32 1.91
CA GLU A 115 2.27 2.50 2.03
C GLU A 115 3.67 2.27 1.44
N GLU A 116 4.08 1.01 1.19
CA GLU A 116 5.40 0.62 0.69
C GLU A 116 5.29 -0.31 -0.53
N LYS A 117 4.37 -0.02 -1.43
CA LYS A 117 4.28 -0.80 -2.68
C LYS A 117 5.50 -0.52 -3.55
N THR A 118 6.50 -1.36 -3.44
CA THR A 118 7.69 -1.30 -4.28
C THR A 118 7.35 -1.80 -5.67
N LEU A 119 7.72 -1.02 -6.68
CA LEU A 119 7.59 -1.27 -8.12
C LEU A 119 7.91 -2.71 -8.57
N LEU A 120 8.85 -3.35 -7.88
CA LEU A 120 9.39 -4.64 -8.29
C LEU A 120 8.48 -5.82 -7.95
N HIS A 121 7.67 -5.73 -6.89
CA HIS A 121 6.87 -6.87 -6.44
C HIS A 121 5.85 -7.33 -7.48
N PRO A 122 4.98 -6.46 -8.04
CA PRO A 122 4.00 -6.88 -9.04
C PRO A 122 4.66 -7.30 -10.35
N LEU A 123 5.77 -6.66 -10.75
CA LEU A 123 6.52 -7.05 -11.94
C LEU A 123 7.09 -8.46 -11.81
N TYR A 124 7.77 -8.77 -10.71
CA TYR A 124 8.32 -10.11 -10.50
C TYR A 124 7.22 -11.16 -10.27
N ALA A 125 6.07 -10.80 -9.69
CA ALA A 125 4.93 -11.69 -9.62
C ALA A 125 4.38 -12.03 -11.02
N ALA A 126 4.26 -11.04 -11.90
CA ALA A 126 3.87 -11.25 -13.29
C ALA A 126 4.91 -12.09 -14.07
N LEU A 127 6.20 -11.83 -13.87
CA LEU A 127 7.27 -12.64 -14.46
C LEU A 127 7.24 -14.09 -13.95
N ALA A 128 6.94 -14.31 -12.67
CA ALA A 128 6.80 -15.66 -12.12
C ALA A 128 5.63 -16.42 -12.78
N ALA A 129 4.48 -15.76 -12.98
CA ALA A 129 3.34 -16.33 -13.71
C ALA A 129 3.72 -16.62 -15.18
N LEU A 130 4.45 -15.72 -15.82
CA LEU A 130 4.95 -15.91 -17.18
C LEU A 130 5.90 -17.12 -17.29
N ARG A 131 6.79 -17.34 -16.32
CA ARG A 131 7.68 -18.49 -16.26
C ARG A 131 6.94 -19.81 -16.08
N ARG A 132 5.72 -19.79 -15.53
CA ARG A 132 4.82 -20.95 -15.48
C ARG A 132 4.06 -21.19 -16.78
N GLY A 133 4.20 -20.33 -17.78
CA GLY A 133 3.44 -20.40 -19.04
C GLY A 133 2.06 -19.74 -18.97
N GLU A 134 1.73 -19.05 -17.89
CA GLU A 134 0.43 -18.43 -17.66
C GLU A 134 0.41 -16.96 -18.15
N SER A 135 0.60 -16.76 -19.46
CA SER A 135 0.71 -15.42 -20.05
C SER A 135 -0.52 -14.54 -19.80
N ALA A 136 -1.72 -15.08 -19.85
CA ALA A 136 -2.95 -14.34 -19.58
C ALA A 136 -3.01 -13.87 -18.12
N HIS A 137 -2.59 -14.70 -17.17
CA HIS A 137 -2.54 -14.33 -15.76
C HIS A 137 -1.46 -13.27 -15.50
N ALA A 138 -0.30 -13.39 -16.14
CA ALA A 138 0.76 -12.38 -16.05
C ALA A 138 0.28 -11.02 -16.57
N LEU A 139 -0.44 -10.97 -17.69
CA LEU A 139 -1.04 -9.74 -18.22
C LEU A 139 -2.04 -9.10 -17.25
N ALA A 140 -2.91 -9.89 -16.63
CA ALA A 140 -3.85 -9.39 -15.61
C ALA A 140 -3.13 -8.77 -14.40
N LEU A 141 -2.01 -9.36 -13.96
CA LEU A 141 -1.19 -8.80 -12.87
C LEU A 141 -0.54 -7.48 -13.27
N LEU A 142 -0.10 -7.33 -14.52
CA LEU A 142 0.47 -6.09 -15.04
C LEU A 142 -0.60 -5.00 -15.18
N GLU A 143 -1.80 -5.33 -15.62
CA GLU A 143 -2.94 -4.41 -15.71
C GLU A 143 -3.35 -3.91 -14.32
N GLN A 144 -3.39 -4.79 -13.32
CA GLN A 144 -3.62 -4.40 -11.94
C GLN A 144 -2.52 -3.44 -11.44
N ALA A 145 -1.24 -3.73 -11.74
CA ALA A 145 -0.12 -2.88 -11.34
C ALA A 145 -0.18 -1.49 -12.00
N GLU A 146 -0.67 -1.40 -13.22
CA GLU A 146 -0.87 -0.15 -13.96
C GLU A 146 -2.02 0.67 -13.35
N THR A 147 -3.18 0.06 -13.13
CA THR A 147 -4.35 0.75 -12.55
C THR A 147 -4.09 1.26 -11.13
N GLU A 148 -3.29 0.53 -10.37
CA GLU A 148 -2.87 0.94 -9.03
C GLU A 148 -1.71 1.95 -9.03
N GLY A 149 -1.15 2.28 -10.21
CA GLY A 149 -0.02 3.21 -10.35
C GLY A 149 1.26 2.72 -9.68
N LEU A 150 1.46 1.40 -9.60
CA LEU A 150 2.55 0.77 -8.86
C LEU A 150 3.87 0.72 -9.63
N ALA A 151 3.85 0.88 -10.94
CA ALA A 151 5.02 0.79 -11.79
C ALA A 151 5.02 1.87 -12.88
N PRO A 152 6.19 2.35 -13.33
CA PRO A 152 6.29 3.20 -14.52
C PRO A 152 5.69 2.50 -15.72
N VAL A 153 4.98 3.25 -16.54
CA VAL A 153 4.32 2.75 -17.76
C VAL A 153 5.32 2.03 -18.66
N SER A 154 6.56 2.52 -18.74
CA SER A 154 7.61 1.91 -19.55
C SER A 154 7.99 0.51 -19.10
N LEU A 155 8.09 0.25 -17.80
CA LEU A 155 8.41 -1.09 -17.28
C LEU A 155 7.25 -2.05 -17.50
N ILE A 156 6.01 -1.56 -17.36
CA ILE A 156 4.80 -2.36 -17.64
C ILE A 156 4.74 -2.69 -19.13
N ALA A 157 5.01 -1.72 -19.99
CA ALA A 157 5.02 -1.93 -21.45
C ALA A 157 6.05 -2.99 -21.87
N LEU A 158 7.26 -2.95 -21.32
CA LEU A 158 8.30 -3.97 -21.57
C LEU A 158 7.88 -5.36 -21.08
N ALA A 159 7.33 -5.46 -19.86
CA ALA A 159 6.87 -6.73 -19.33
C ALA A 159 5.66 -7.29 -20.11
N ARG A 160 4.75 -6.40 -20.53
CA ARG A 160 3.60 -6.75 -21.37
C ARG A 160 4.04 -7.28 -22.74
N ALA A 161 5.01 -6.61 -23.37
CA ALA A 161 5.59 -7.06 -24.64
C ALA A 161 6.21 -8.46 -24.50
N GLU A 162 6.93 -8.74 -23.41
CA GLU A 162 7.47 -10.08 -23.16
C GLU A 162 6.36 -11.13 -22.95
N CYS A 163 5.28 -10.79 -22.24
CA CYS A 163 4.13 -11.69 -22.09
C CYS A 163 3.47 -12.02 -23.43
N HIS A 164 3.29 -11.02 -24.29
CA HIS A 164 2.71 -11.21 -25.61
C HIS A 164 3.61 -12.04 -26.53
N LEU A 165 4.93 -11.81 -26.52
CA LEU A 165 5.89 -12.62 -27.26
C LEU A 165 5.85 -14.10 -26.84
N ARG A 166 5.80 -14.35 -25.52
CA ARG A 166 5.66 -15.74 -25.02
C ARG A 166 4.33 -16.38 -25.37
N ALA A 167 3.29 -15.60 -25.56
CA ALA A 167 1.98 -16.04 -26.03
C ALA A 167 1.91 -16.18 -27.56
N GLY A 168 2.96 -15.80 -28.30
CA GLY A 168 2.96 -15.80 -29.76
C GLY A 168 2.22 -14.61 -30.38
N ALA A 169 1.77 -13.66 -29.60
CA ALA A 169 1.00 -12.49 -30.04
C ALA A 169 1.94 -11.33 -30.43
N THR A 170 2.64 -11.45 -31.55
CA THR A 170 3.68 -10.50 -31.97
C THR A 170 3.15 -9.09 -32.22
N GLY A 171 1.94 -8.94 -32.79
CA GLY A 171 1.33 -7.63 -33.01
C GLY A 171 0.98 -6.89 -31.72
N GLU A 172 0.54 -7.60 -30.67
CA GLU A 172 0.28 -7.00 -29.36
C GLU A 172 1.59 -6.64 -28.63
N ALA A 173 2.63 -7.44 -28.82
CA ALA A 173 3.96 -7.14 -28.33
C ALA A 173 4.49 -5.84 -28.92
N GLU A 174 4.36 -5.66 -30.24
CA GLU A 174 4.77 -4.45 -30.96
C GLU A 174 4.01 -3.23 -30.44
N ARG A 175 2.68 -3.28 -30.35
CA ARG A 175 1.86 -2.20 -29.77
C ARG A 175 2.29 -1.83 -28.36
N SER A 176 2.66 -2.81 -27.54
CA SER A 176 3.18 -2.54 -26.19
C SER A 176 4.52 -1.79 -26.24
N LEU A 177 5.40 -2.11 -27.18
CA LEU A 177 6.68 -1.43 -27.38
C LEU A 177 6.53 -0.03 -27.99
N GLU A 178 5.46 0.23 -28.74
CA GLU A 178 5.15 1.56 -29.28
C GLU A 178 4.77 2.57 -28.18
N GLN A 179 4.26 2.12 -27.04
CA GLN A 179 3.94 2.97 -25.88
C GLN A 179 5.18 3.57 -25.22
N LEU A 180 6.37 3.04 -25.53
CA LEU A 180 7.64 3.55 -25.00
C LEU A 180 7.99 4.90 -25.62
N SER A 181 8.48 5.81 -24.81
CA SER A 181 9.05 7.09 -25.26
C SER A 181 10.34 6.89 -26.06
N ALA A 182 10.73 7.90 -26.84
CA ALA A 182 11.93 7.83 -27.70
C ALA A 182 13.22 7.41 -26.95
N PRO A 183 13.52 7.89 -25.73
CA PRO A 183 14.68 7.43 -24.97
C PRO A 183 14.52 5.98 -24.47
N GLU A 184 13.30 5.58 -24.08
CA GLU A 184 13.03 4.24 -23.56
C GLU A 184 13.14 3.16 -24.63
N ARG A 185 12.76 3.47 -25.88
CA ARG A 185 12.96 2.59 -27.04
C ARG A 185 14.42 2.25 -27.31
N LYS A 186 15.35 3.13 -26.88
CA LYS A 186 16.79 2.92 -27.03
C LYS A 186 17.39 2.06 -25.91
N THR A 187 16.61 1.71 -24.91
CA THR A 187 17.10 0.84 -23.84
C THR A 187 17.45 -0.54 -24.41
N PRO A 188 18.50 -1.16 -23.87
CA PRO A 188 18.93 -2.47 -24.35
C PRO A 188 17.78 -3.51 -24.36
N ARG A 189 16.96 -3.57 -23.31
CA ARG A 189 15.84 -4.53 -23.25
C ARG A 189 14.78 -4.26 -24.32
N ALA A 190 14.44 -2.98 -24.57
CA ALA A 190 13.48 -2.63 -25.61
C ALA A 190 13.98 -3.05 -27.01
N ARG A 191 15.27 -2.83 -27.28
CA ARG A 191 15.89 -3.26 -28.56
C ARG A 191 15.87 -4.77 -28.73
N ALA A 192 16.20 -5.54 -27.68
CA ALA A 192 16.16 -6.99 -27.73
C ALA A 192 14.73 -7.51 -28.01
N LEU A 193 13.72 -6.97 -27.33
CA LEU A 193 12.33 -7.34 -27.56
C LEU A 193 11.86 -6.96 -28.98
N ARG A 194 12.27 -5.80 -29.50
CA ARG A 194 11.95 -5.38 -30.88
C ARG A 194 12.63 -6.30 -31.92
N ALA A 195 13.87 -6.70 -31.66
CA ALA A 195 14.56 -7.66 -32.54
C ALA A 195 13.83 -9.03 -32.53
N GLU A 196 13.36 -9.49 -31.38
CA GLU A 196 12.58 -10.72 -31.27
C GLU A 196 11.23 -10.62 -31.99
N VAL A 197 10.53 -9.48 -31.90
CA VAL A 197 9.30 -9.19 -32.66
C VAL A 197 9.59 -9.26 -34.19
N ALA A 198 10.62 -8.51 -34.65
CA ALA A 198 10.98 -8.46 -36.04
C ALA A 198 11.33 -9.85 -36.59
N TYR A 199 12.08 -10.65 -35.81
CA TYR A 199 12.41 -12.03 -36.18
C TYR A 199 11.17 -12.90 -36.35
N LEU A 200 10.23 -12.85 -35.41
CA LEU A 200 8.99 -13.66 -35.46
C LEU A 200 8.04 -13.19 -36.54
N GLN A 201 8.03 -11.91 -36.89
CA GLN A 201 7.25 -11.35 -38.00
C GLN A 201 7.93 -11.57 -39.37
N ARG A 202 9.19 -12.05 -39.37
CA ARG A 202 10.03 -12.19 -40.59
C ARG A 202 10.32 -10.86 -41.27
N ASP A 203 10.37 -9.79 -40.50
CA ASP A 203 10.76 -8.47 -40.98
C ASP A 203 12.28 -8.30 -40.79
N TRP A 204 13.02 -8.62 -41.87
CA TRP A 204 14.47 -8.71 -41.81
C TRP A 204 15.16 -7.34 -41.78
N GLN A 205 14.54 -6.30 -42.30
CA GLN A 205 15.16 -4.99 -42.42
C GLN A 205 15.36 -4.39 -41.02
N PRO A 206 14.34 -4.20 -40.17
CA PRO A 206 14.56 -3.69 -38.79
C PRO A 206 15.38 -4.66 -37.94
N LEU A 207 15.32 -5.96 -38.20
CA LEU A 207 16.13 -6.94 -37.48
C LEU A 207 17.63 -6.70 -37.72
N THR A 208 18.07 -6.50 -38.96
CA THR A 208 19.48 -6.27 -39.29
C THR A 208 20.02 -4.98 -38.63
N GLU A 209 19.20 -3.93 -38.58
CA GLU A 209 19.57 -2.66 -37.93
C GLU A 209 19.75 -2.84 -36.40
N LEU A 210 18.94 -3.67 -35.76
CA LEU A 210 18.97 -3.91 -34.33
C LEU A 210 20.02 -4.92 -33.88
N LEU A 211 20.47 -5.84 -34.75
CA LEU A 211 21.40 -6.91 -34.38
C LEU A 211 22.73 -6.42 -33.83
N ALA A 212 23.30 -5.39 -34.45
CA ALA A 212 24.57 -4.80 -33.99
C ALA A 212 24.43 -4.25 -32.56
N ASP A 213 23.33 -3.55 -32.30
CA ASP A 213 23.04 -2.94 -30.99
C ASP A 213 22.77 -4.00 -29.92
N VAL A 214 22.02 -5.06 -30.25
CA VAL A 214 21.67 -6.16 -29.32
C VAL A 214 22.93 -6.97 -28.95
N ARG A 215 23.83 -7.20 -29.92
CA ARG A 215 25.12 -7.87 -29.68
C ARG A 215 26.01 -7.04 -28.76
N HIS A 216 26.17 -5.75 -29.03
CA HIS A 216 26.95 -4.84 -28.19
C HIS A 216 26.41 -4.74 -26.75
N ALA A 217 25.11 -4.83 -26.60
CA ALA A 217 24.47 -4.75 -25.31
C ALA A 217 24.54 -6.06 -24.48
N GLY A 218 24.92 -7.20 -25.08
CA GLY A 218 25.09 -8.49 -24.42
C GLY A 218 23.82 -9.06 -23.75
N ILE A 219 22.63 -8.70 -24.29
CA ILE A 219 21.35 -9.00 -23.60
C ILE A 219 20.71 -10.28 -24.10
N ALA A 220 20.90 -10.62 -25.36
CA ALA A 220 20.49 -11.89 -25.94
C ALA A 220 21.67 -12.87 -25.92
N PRO A 221 21.43 -14.16 -25.68
CA PRO A 221 22.46 -15.18 -25.81
C PRO A 221 23.06 -15.18 -27.21
N ASP A 222 24.37 -15.37 -27.32
CA ASP A 222 25.06 -15.39 -28.62
C ASP A 222 24.47 -16.44 -29.57
N GLU A 223 23.97 -17.55 -29.06
CA GLU A 223 23.28 -18.56 -29.85
C GLU A 223 22.01 -17.99 -30.53
N GLN A 224 21.24 -17.20 -29.80
CA GLN A 224 20.02 -16.58 -30.32
C GLN A 224 20.35 -15.53 -31.38
N ILE A 225 21.37 -14.71 -31.14
CA ILE A 225 21.84 -13.74 -32.11
C ILE A 225 22.34 -14.42 -33.39
N ASN A 226 23.11 -15.48 -33.22
CA ASN A 226 23.59 -16.27 -34.38
C ASN A 226 22.46 -16.92 -35.17
N VAL A 227 21.39 -17.36 -34.52
CA VAL A 227 20.19 -17.89 -35.23
C VAL A 227 19.53 -16.75 -36.01
N TRP A 228 19.37 -15.58 -35.44
CA TRP A 228 18.80 -14.42 -36.13
C TRP A 228 19.62 -13.99 -37.32
N GLU A 229 20.94 -13.94 -37.19
CA GLU A 229 21.85 -13.60 -38.31
C GLU A 229 21.80 -14.64 -39.46
N ARG A 230 21.78 -15.94 -39.17
CA ARG A 230 21.67 -16.98 -40.20
C ARG A 230 20.39 -16.93 -40.99
N THR A 231 19.32 -16.39 -40.40
CA THR A 231 18.01 -16.29 -41.06
C THR A 231 17.85 -14.99 -41.85
N THR A 232 18.73 -14.00 -41.67
CA THR A 232 18.72 -12.73 -42.40
C THR A 232 19.55 -12.78 -43.70
N TRP A 233 20.39 -13.82 -43.87
CA TRP A 233 21.20 -14.08 -45.08
C TRP A 233 20.60 -15.26 -45.90
#